data_07243a301d087f616eb9e44d65b68ffe
#
_entry.id   07243a301d087f616eb9e44d65b68ffe
#
_cell.length_a   1.000
_cell.length_b   1.000
_cell.length_c   1.000
_cell.angle_alpha   90.00
_cell.angle_beta   90.00
_cell.angle_gamma   90.00
#
_symmetry.space_group_name_H-M   'P 1'
#
loop_
_entity.id
_entity.type
_entity.pdbx_description
1 polymer ?
#
loop_
_entity_poly.entity_id
_entity_poly.type
_entity_poly.pdbx_seq_one_letter_code
_entity_poly.pdbx_strand_id
1 'polypeptide(L)'
;MKTFSLSSTPARPQRLWQVAGLNNADGVALLGQINEGLDGKVANRITDWARITQNDLRKMSGIPSTTFSRSVKARFNPEQSERLVRIIRVIDRAVDLFEG
;
A
#
# COMPACT_ATOMS: atom_id res chain seq x y z
N MET A 1 -13.75 -15.50 -25.22
CA MET A 1 -13.20 -15.13 -24.98
C MET A 1 -12.76 -14.63 -24.98
N LYS A 2 -13.12 -14.63 -24.67
CA LYS A 2 -12.64 -14.21 -24.30
C LYS A 2 -12.24 -13.58 -24.31
N THR A 3 -12.75 -13.72 -24.26
CA THR A 3 -12.25 -13.22 -23.99
C THR A 3 -11.96 -12.67 -23.75
N PHE A 4 -12.29 -12.80 -23.67
CA PHE A 4 -11.73 -12.35 -23.12
C PHE A 4 -11.24 -11.94 -23.01
N SER A 5 -11.57 -12.07 -23.06
CA SER A 5 -10.93 -11.68 -22.57
C SER A 5 -10.49 -11.33 -22.33
N LEU A 6 -10.65 -11.39 -22.29
CA LEU A 6 -10.05 -11.04 -21.73
C LEU A 6 -9.75 -10.59 -21.39
N SER A 7 -10.00 -10.46 -21.30
CA SER A 7 -9.50 -10.05 -20.65
C SER A 7 -9.27 -9.80 -20.22
N SER A 8 -9.69 -9.74 -20.17
CA SER A 8 -9.30 -9.64 -19.37
C SER A 8 -8.76 -9.18 -18.78
N THR A 9 -8.98 -8.67 -18.73
CA THR A 9 -7.99 -8.15 -17.97
C THR A 9 -8.08 -8.40 -16.57
N PRO A 10 -7.20 -9.06 -16.00
CA PRO A 10 -7.16 -9.07 -14.57
C PRO A 10 -7.05 -7.65 -14.13
N ALA A 11 -7.84 -7.26 -13.19
CA ALA A 11 -7.88 -5.93 -12.73
C ALA A 11 -6.53 -5.48 -12.21
N ARG A 12 -5.78 -6.36 -11.55
CA ARG A 12 -4.50 -6.00 -10.96
C ARG A 12 -3.52 -7.16 -11.06
N PRO A 13 -2.47 -7.02 -11.89
CA PRO A 13 -1.52 -8.12 -12.11
C PRO A 13 -0.63 -8.39 -10.90
N GLN A 14 -0.51 -7.43 -9.97
CA GLN A 14 0.34 -7.57 -8.80
C GLN A 14 -0.41 -7.21 -7.54
N ARG A 15 0.04 -7.79 -6.43
CA ARG A 15 -0.48 -7.42 -5.12
C ARG A 15 0.00 -6.04 -4.73
N LEU A 16 -0.76 -5.38 -3.87
CA LEU A 16 -0.39 -4.04 -3.42
C LEU A 16 0.96 -4.04 -2.71
N TRP A 17 1.25 -5.04 -1.90
CA TRP A 17 2.52 -5.07 -1.20
C TRP A 17 3.70 -5.12 -2.17
N GLN A 18 3.53 -5.78 -3.31
CA GLN A 18 4.58 -5.83 -4.34
C GLN A 18 4.77 -4.47 -4.99
N VAL A 19 3.68 -3.82 -5.36
CA VAL A 19 3.72 -2.50 -5.98
C VAL A 19 4.31 -1.47 -5.02
N ALA A 20 3.99 -1.61 -3.74
CA ALA A 20 4.49 -0.69 -2.71
C ALA A 20 5.99 -0.87 -2.44
N GLY A 21 6.59 -1.94 -2.96
CA GLY A 21 8.01 -2.17 -2.80
C GLY A 21 8.40 -2.90 -1.52
N LEU A 22 7.46 -3.60 -0.91
CA LEU A 22 7.77 -4.39 0.28
C LEU A 22 8.45 -5.70 -0.13
N ASN A 23 9.39 -6.16 0.69
CA ASN A 23 10.11 -7.40 0.40
C ASN A 23 9.20 -8.61 0.50
N ASN A 24 8.26 -8.56 1.42
CA ASN A 24 7.31 -9.64 1.63
C ASN A 24 6.13 -9.05 2.38
N ALA A 25 4.97 -9.70 2.29
CA ALA A 25 3.80 -9.29 3.06
C ALA A 25 4.01 -9.51 4.56
N ASP A 26 4.92 -10.42 4.90
CA ASP A 26 5.28 -10.77 6.28
C ASP A 26 6.76 -11.09 6.37
N GLY A 27 7.26 -11.24 7.59
CA GLY A 27 8.57 -11.79 7.84
C GLY A 27 9.60 -10.79 8.30
N VAL A 28 10.81 -11.30 8.52
CA VAL A 28 11.92 -10.53 9.10
C VAL A 28 12.36 -9.41 8.18
N ALA A 29 12.39 -9.66 6.88
CA ALA A 29 12.78 -8.64 5.91
C ALA A 29 11.82 -7.45 5.95
N LEU A 30 10.53 -7.72 6.11
CA LEU A 30 9.55 -6.65 6.22
C LEU A 30 9.74 -5.85 7.51
N LEU A 31 10.05 -6.52 8.62
CA LEU A 31 10.33 -5.82 9.86
C LEU A 31 11.51 -4.88 9.70
N GLY A 32 12.54 -5.30 8.96
CA GLY A 32 13.67 -4.44 8.66
C GLY A 32 13.27 -3.20 7.89
N GLN A 33 12.41 -3.37 6.88
CA GLN A 33 11.92 -2.23 6.11
C GLN A 33 11.11 -1.27 6.98
N ILE A 34 10.28 -1.79 7.87
CA ILE A 34 9.48 -0.97 8.77
C ILE A 34 10.40 -0.18 9.70
N ASN A 35 11.43 -0.84 10.23
CA ASN A 35 12.36 -0.18 11.14
C ASN A 35 13.18 0.92 10.48
N GLU A 36 13.47 0.78 9.20
CA GLU A 36 14.15 1.82 8.44
C GLU A 36 13.20 2.94 8.05
N GLY A 37 11.91 2.66 8.02
CA GLY A 37 10.90 3.59 7.54
C GLY A 37 10.69 3.45 6.04
N LEU A 38 9.42 3.49 5.62
CA LEU A 38 9.10 3.37 4.21
C LEU A 38 9.31 4.70 3.49
N ASP A 39 9.77 4.62 2.24
CA ASP A 39 9.90 5.79 1.39
C ASP A 39 8.54 6.49 1.25
N GLY A 40 8.56 7.82 1.24
CA GLY A 40 7.32 8.59 1.12
C GLY A 40 6.52 8.26 -0.13
N LYS A 41 7.17 7.80 -1.19
CA LYS A 41 6.49 7.43 -2.43
C LYS A 41 5.55 6.24 -2.25
N VAL A 42 5.67 5.49 -1.17
CA VAL A 42 4.76 4.38 -0.91
C VAL A 42 3.31 4.86 -0.85
N ALA A 43 3.09 6.06 -0.33
CA ALA A 43 1.74 6.62 -0.26
C ALA A 43 1.13 6.76 -1.65
N ASN A 44 1.90 7.27 -2.61
CA ASN A 44 1.41 7.42 -3.99
C ASN A 44 1.11 6.06 -4.62
N ARG A 45 1.95 5.06 -4.35
CA ARG A 45 1.76 3.72 -4.89
C ARG A 45 0.48 3.09 -4.34
N ILE A 46 0.21 3.28 -3.06
CA ILE A 46 -1.01 2.77 -2.44
C ILE A 46 -2.24 3.43 -3.05
N THR A 47 -2.23 4.76 -3.13
CA THR A 47 -3.39 5.49 -3.64
C THR A 47 -3.66 5.18 -5.11
N ASP A 48 -2.61 5.07 -5.91
CA ASP A 48 -2.77 4.74 -7.33
C ASP A 48 -3.32 3.33 -7.51
N TRP A 49 -2.76 2.38 -6.79
CA TRP A 49 -3.17 0.98 -6.91
C TRP A 49 -4.61 0.76 -6.42
N ALA A 50 -4.93 1.34 -5.26
CA ALA A 50 -6.24 1.16 -4.63
C ALA A 50 -7.30 2.13 -5.15
N ARG A 51 -6.88 3.14 -5.91
CA ARG A 51 -7.76 4.16 -6.47
C ARG A 51 -8.49 4.94 -5.37
N ILE A 52 -7.74 5.32 -4.37
CA ILE A 52 -8.22 6.18 -3.29
C ILE A 52 -7.40 7.46 -3.28
N THR A 53 -7.89 8.48 -2.58
CA THR A 53 -7.14 9.73 -2.47
C THR A 53 -6.12 9.65 -1.34
N GLN A 54 -5.14 10.55 -1.36
CA GLN A 54 -4.19 10.62 -0.25
C GLN A 54 -4.89 10.98 1.05
N ASN A 55 -5.94 11.80 0.97
CA ASN A 55 -6.70 12.15 2.16
C ASN A 55 -7.38 10.91 2.76
N ASP A 56 -7.91 10.03 1.90
CA ASP A 56 -8.48 8.76 2.37
C ASP A 56 -7.42 7.92 3.06
N LEU A 57 -6.25 7.79 2.45
CA LEU A 57 -5.17 7.02 3.02
C LEU A 57 -4.71 7.61 4.35
N ARG A 58 -4.61 8.94 4.43
CA ARG A 58 -4.24 9.61 5.66
C ARG A 58 -5.24 9.31 6.78
N LYS A 59 -6.53 9.38 6.47
CA LYS A 59 -7.55 9.08 7.47
C LYS A 59 -7.47 7.64 7.95
N MET A 60 -7.24 6.71 7.03
CA MET A 60 -7.12 5.30 7.38
C MET A 60 -5.90 5.06 8.26
N SER A 61 -4.83 5.79 8.04
CA SER A 61 -3.59 5.63 8.80
C SER A 61 -3.62 6.30 10.16
N GLY A 62 -4.51 7.28 10.35
CA GLY A 62 -4.57 8.05 11.57
C GLY A 62 -3.41 9.02 11.74
N ILE A 63 -2.62 9.27 10.70
CA ILE A 63 -1.50 10.20 10.76
C ILE A 63 -2.01 11.62 10.61
N PRO A 64 -1.56 12.57 11.44
CA PRO A 64 -1.97 13.98 11.31
C PRO A 64 -1.61 14.52 9.92
N SER A 65 -2.45 15.41 9.41
CA SER A 65 -2.35 15.94 8.07
C SER A 65 -0.97 16.54 7.74
N THR A 66 -0.46 17.38 8.62
CA THR A 66 0.82 18.04 8.42
C THR A 66 1.96 17.03 8.38
N THR A 67 1.92 16.07 9.30
CA THR A 67 2.93 15.02 9.38
C THR A 67 2.89 14.14 8.14
N PHE A 68 1.69 13.78 7.71
CA PHE A 68 1.52 12.95 6.53
C PHE A 68 2.11 13.61 5.28
N SER A 69 1.76 14.88 5.07
CA SER A 69 2.24 15.63 3.90
C SER A 69 3.77 15.71 3.87
N ARG A 70 4.37 15.87 5.06
CA ARG A 70 5.81 15.96 5.17
C ARG A 70 6.46 14.61 4.88
N SER A 71 5.90 13.55 5.42
CA SER A 71 6.43 12.20 5.24
C SER A 71 6.31 11.73 3.79
N VAL A 72 5.26 12.11 3.09
CA VAL A 72 5.08 11.75 1.67
C VAL A 72 6.23 12.30 0.84
N LYS A 73 6.75 13.45 1.22
CA LYS A 73 7.86 14.08 0.49
C LYS A 73 9.23 13.56 0.90
N ALA A 74 9.29 12.77 1.97
CA ALA A 74 10.55 12.29 2.50
C ALA A 74 10.45 10.80 2.84
N ARG A 75 10.10 10.49 4.09
CA ARG A 75 10.07 9.11 4.56
C ARG A 75 9.15 9.01 5.76
N PHE A 76 8.46 7.90 5.87
CA PHE A 76 7.64 7.61 7.04
C PHE A 76 8.53 7.02 8.13
N ASN A 77 8.24 7.36 9.40
CA ASN A 77 8.97 6.76 10.51
C ASN A 77 8.48 5.33 10.75
N PRO A 78 9.16 4.55 11.63
CA PRO A 78 8.77 3.14 11.84
C PRO A 78 7.32 2.95 12.26
N GLU A 79 6.81 3.80 13.15
CA GLU A 79 5.42 3.68 13.60
C GLU A 79 4.45 3.93 12.47
N GLN A 80 4.68 4.98 11.69
CA GLN A 80 3.85 5.31 10.55
C GLN A 80 3.94 4.22 9.48
N SER A 81 5.15 3.70 9.26
CA SER A 81 5.38 2.63 8.31
C SER A 81 4.59 1.39 8.67
N GLU A 82 4.54 1.04 9.95
CA GLU A 82 3.76 -0.10 10.39
C GLU A 82 2.28 0.10 10.09
N ARG A 83 1.77 1.30 10.31
CA ARG A 83 0.37 1.60 10.00
C ARG A 83 0.08 1.43 8.51
N LEU A 84 0.99 1.90 7.67
CA LEU A 84 0.81 1.76 6.22
C LEU A 84 0.87 0.29 5.79
N VAL A 85 1.75 -0.50 6.38
CA VAL A 85 1.84 -1.93 6.08
C VAL A 85 0.53 -2.63 6.45
N ARG A 86 -0.07 -2.27 7.58
CA ARG A 86 -1.35 -2.83 7.97
C ARG A 86 -2.44 -2.51 6.96
N ILE A 87 -2.45 -1.27 6.47
CA ILE A 87 -3.42 -0.85 5.46
C ILE A 87 -3.21 -1.65 4.18
N ILE A 88 -1.97 -1.81 3.75
CA ILE A 88 -1.64 -2.59 2.56
C ILE A 88 -2.17 -4.02 2.69
N ARG A 89 -1.95 -4.63 3.85
CA ARG A 89 -2.40 -6.01 4.09
C ARG A 89 -3.92 -6.13 4.08
N VAL A 90 -4.61 -5.15 4.66
CA VAL A 90 -6.06 -5.13 4.67
C VAL A 90 -6.61 -4.99 3.26
N ILE A 91 -6.02 -4.09 2.47
CA ILE A 91 -6.46 -3.87 1.09
C ILE A 91 -6.23 -5.12 0.25
N ASP A 92 -5.05 -5.73 0.34
CA ASP A 92 -4.74 -6.94 -0.40
C ASP A 92 -5.72 -8.07 -0.05
N ARG A 93 -6.05 -8.19 1.24
CA ARG A 93 -6.98 -9.21 1.68
C ARG A 93 -8.40 -8.94 1.16
N ALA A 94 -8.81 -7.68 1.18
CA ALA A 94 -10.13 -7.31 0.68
C ALA A 94 -10.25 -7.61 -0.82
N VAL A 95 -9.19 -7.33 -1.57
CA VAL A 95 -9.18 -7.63 -3.00
C VAL A 95 -9.29 -9.12 -3.25
N ASP A 96 -8.60 -9.94 -2.46
CA ASP A 96 -8.71 -11.39 -2.56
C ASP A 96 -10.15 -11.86 -2.34
N LEU A 97 -10.83 -11.27 -1.38
CA LEU A 97 -12.20 -11.67 -1.07
C LEU A 97 -13.20 -11.26 -2.16
N PHE A 98 -12.96 -10.13 -2.82
CA PHE A 98 -13.93 -9.60 -3.78
C PHE A 98 -13.59 -9.91 -5.23
N GLU A 99 -12.32 -10.14 -5.55
CA GLU A 99 -11.90 -10.39 -6.93
C GLU A 99 -11.39 -11.81 -7.12
N GLY A 100 -11.10 -12.47 -6.05
CA GLY A 100 -10.43 -13.70 -6.06
C GLY A 100 -11.11 -14.90 -6.44
#